data_0ef320293a62aadda8fa9294895514c2
#
_entry.id   0ef320293a62aadda8fa9294895514c2
#
_cell.length_a   1.000
_cell.length_b   1.000
_cell.length_c   1.000
_cell.angle_alpha   90.00
_cell.angle_beta   90.00
_cell.angle_gamma   90.00
#
_symmetry.space_group_name_H-M   'P 1'
#
loop_
_entity.id
_entity.type
_entity.pdbx_description
1 polymer ?
#
loop_
_entity_poly.entity_id
_entity_poly.type
_entity_poly.pdbx_seq_one_letter_code
_entity_poly.pdbx_strand_id
1 'polypeptide(L)'
;MGTNDISKLQYHGRETYAVHYGADFVLKRPLPNMSDTECAKWLNKQHKTKDAIDAIRAVGNPVYNVPEMRFIRDDEYQILEERAPGKPLTNDLYRSLSRRQQYEIINSIGSFLVDMNELKPIGNPTIHKISDELKFERLNKFVNNKMSHWFKKNEIRYMTHICDVIGNFEYTTRMAWSHCDLNSGNVFYDAASSRLSFIDFAESDYFFIYRDIFAPLQIELGICRPVYETYTKLHNKDLYPMPSIKNENLREIMKNRIIVVCLKRFIKASDDLRTNPTTEKSARNNVAKTEFMRTQIATIKNIEKQFSK
;
A
#
# COMPACT_ATOMS: atom_id res chain seq x y z
N MET A 1 5.91 31.98 8.82
CA MET A 1 6.60 31.14 9.83
C MET A 1 8.08 31.48 9.81
N GLY A 2 8.65 31.84 10.96
CA GLY A 2 10.05 32.23 11.02
C GLY A 2 10.97 31.05 10.91
N THR A 3 12.15 31.24 10.33
CA THR A 3 13.22 30.28 10.08
C THR A 3 13.81 29.62 11.33
N ASN A 4 13.36 29.99 12.54
CA ASN A 4 13.96 29.53 13.80
C ASN A 4 13.45 28.20 14.36
N ASP A 5 12.44 27.57 13.72
CA ASP A 5 11.84 26.33 14.25
C ASP A 5 12.41 25.03 13.62
N ILE A 6 13.20 25.12 12.56
CA ILE A 6 13.74 23.95 11.84
C ILE A 6 14.77 23.16 12.67
N SER A 7 15.50 23.85 13.57
CA SER A 7 16.54 23.22 14.40
C SER A 7 16.02 22.23 15.47
N LYS A 8 14.71 22.27 15.75
CA LYS A 8 14.07 21.40 16.76
C LYS A 8 13.39 20.16 16.14
N LEU A 9 13.52 19.96 14.82
CA LEU A 9 12.86 18.87 14.14
C LEU A 9 13.57 17.53 14.38
N GLN A 10 12.79 16.51 14.67
CA GLN A 10 13.30 15.15 14.83
C GLN A 10 13.58 14.54 13.45
N TYR A 11 14.83 14.18 13.18
CA TYR A 11 15.28 13.62 11.90
C TYR A 11 14.99 12.12 11.79
N HIS A 12 14.39 11.71 10.67
CA HIS A 12 14.26 10.31 10.26
C HIS A 12 14.67 10.15 8.79
N GLY A 13 15.77 9.43 8.54
CA GLY A 13 16.20 9.11 7.17
C GLY A 13 15.28 8.10 6.50
N ARG A 14 14.99 8.33 5.23
CA ARG A 14 14.36 7.38 4.30
C ARG A 14 15.36 7.03 3.21
N GLU A 15 15.05 6.05 2.35
CA GLU A 15 15.97 5.64 1.27
C GLU A 15 16.31 6.77 0.29
N THR A 16 15.38 7.68 0.02
CA THR A 16 15.53 8.73 -1.00
C THR A 16 15.38 10.16 -0.48
N TYR A 17 15.02 10.36 0.79
CA TYR A 17 14.83 11.70 1.35
C TYR A 17 14.91 11.73 2.87
N ALA A 18 15.21 12.92 3.40
CA ALA A 18 15.19 13.19 4.82
C ALA A 18 13.82 13.72 5.24
N VAL A 19 13.34 13.27 6.40
CA VAL A 19 12.07 13.69 6.99
C VAL A 19 12.34 14.34 8.34
N HIS A 20 11.82 15.51 8.55
CA HIS A 20 11.89 16.23 9.82
C HIS A 20 10.47 16.46 10.33
N TYR A 21 10.16 15.99 11.52
CA TYR A 21 8.84 16.11 12.11
C TYR A 21 8.75 17.34 13.02
N GLY A 22 7.83 18.26 12.72
CA GLY A 22 7.37 19.31 13.60
C GLY A 22 6.09 18.93 14.35
N ALA A 23 5.55 19.84 15.16
CA ALA A 23 4.28 19.64 15.85
C ALA A 23 3.12 19.51 14.84
N ASP A 24 3.03 20.45 13.90
CA ASP A 24 1.91 20.60 12.97
C ASP A 24 2.27 20.29 11.51
N PHE A 25 3.54 19.99 11.22
CA PHE A 25 4.03 19.76 9.86
C PHE A 25 5.16 18.75 9.80
N VAL A 26 5.38 18.27 8.59
CA VAL A 26 6.50 17.39 8.20
C VAL A 26 7.28 18.11 7.10
N LEU A 27 8.59 18.29 7.31
CA LEU A 27 9.50 18.83 6.31
C LEU A 27 10.20 17.66 5.59
N LYS A 28 10.09 17.61 4.27
CA LYS A 28 10.75 16.62 3.41
C LYS A 28 11.79 17.30 2.51
N ARG A 29 12.96 16.70 2.34
CA ARG A 29 14.02 17.15 1.44
C ARG A 29 14.84 15.98 0.91
N PRO A 30 15.51 16.12 -0.24
CA PRO A 30 16.45 15.10 -0.74
C PRO A 30 17.55 14.79 0.28
N LEU A 31 18.11 13.59 0.20
CA LEU A 31 19.29 13.26 1.00
C LEU A 31 20.49 14.11 0.55
N PRO A 32 21.41 14.48 1.48
CA PRO A 32 22.56 15.34 1.16
C PRO A 32 23.53 14.76 0.13
N ASN A 33 23.52 13.45 -0.07
CA ASN A 33 24.40 12.72 -0.99
C ASN A 33 23.75 12.39 -2.35
N MET A 34 22.56 12.88 -2.62
CA MET A 34 21.92 12.71 -3.93
C MET A 34 22.58 13.64 -4.96
N SER A 35 22.74 13.13 -6.16
CA SER A 35 23.17 13.91 -7.32
C SER A 35 22.08 14.88 -7.78
N ASP A 36 22.43 15.92 -8.53
CA ASP A 36 21.46 16.88 -9.10
C ASP A 36 20.38 16.18 -9.93
N THR A 37 20.75 15.13 -10.68
CA THR A 37 19.81 14.34 -11.47
C THR A 37 18.82 13.58 -10.59
N GLU A 38 19.24 13.04 -9.47
CA GLU A 38 18.37 12.36 -8.51
C GLU A 38 17.46 13.35 -7.78
N CYS A 39 18.01 14.52 -7.39
CA CYS A 39 17.24 15.61 -6.81
C CYS A 39 16.14 16.09 -7.76
N ALA A 40 16.47 16.30 -9.04
CA ALA A 40 15.50 16.69 -10.05
C ALA A 40 14.40 15.64 -10.28
N LYS A 41 14.74 14.36 -10.30
CA LYS A 41 13.75 13.26 -10.36
C LYS A 41 12.86 13.23 -9.13
N TRP A 42 13.46 13.40 -7.94
CA TRP A 42 12.70 13.47 -6.69
C TRP A 42 11.73 14.66 -6.71
N LEU A 43 12.18 15.86 -7.09
CA LEU A 43 11.35 17.06 -7.18
C LEU A 43 10.18 16.88 -8.16
N ASN A 44 10.44 16.35 -9.35
CA ASN A 44 9.39 16.07 -10.33
C ASN A 44 8.32 15.09 -9.78
N LYS A 45 8.75 14.07 -9.02
CA LYS A 45 7.84 13.18 -8.32
C LYS A 45 6.99 13.94 -7.28
N GLN A 46 7.59 14.89 -6.55
CA GLN A 46 6.87 15.69 -5.56
C GLN A 46 5.85 16.65 -6.20
N HIS A 47 6.14 17.23 -7.37
CA HIS A 47 5.15 18.00 -8.11
C HIS A 47 3.92 17.17 -8.47
N LYS A 48 4.12 15.97 -9.03
CA LYS A 48 3.01 15.03 -9.31
C LYS A 48 2.24 14.66 -8.04
N THR A 49 2.94 14.48 -6.92
CA THR A 49 2.34 14.19 -5.62
C THR A 49 1.44 15.36 -5.17
N LYS A 50 1.94 16.59 -5.30
CA LYS A 50 1.17 17.80 -4.96
C LYS A 50 -0.07 17.94 -5.83
N ASP A 51 0.05 17.71 -7.14
CA ASP A 51 -1.09 17.76 -8.06
C ASP A 51 -2.18 16.75 -7.66
N ALA A 52 -1.80 15.55 -7.24
CA ALA A 52 -2.73 14.53 -6.76
C ALA A 52 -3.39 14.95 -5.44
N ILE A 53 -2.63 15.51 -4.49
CA ILE A 53 -3.14 16.03 -3.22
C ILE A 53 -4.12 17.17 -3.47
N ASP A 54 -3.75 18.14 -4.28
CA ASP A 54 -4.60 19.30 -4.58
C ASP A 54 -5.91 18.87 -5.25
N ALA A 55 -5.83 17.92 -6.20
CA ALA A 55 -7.01 17.39 -6.87
C ALA A 55 -7.98 16.69 -5.91
N ILE A 56 -7.48 15.80 -5.04
CA ILE A 56 -8.34 15.09 -4.08
C ILE A 56 -8.90 16.03 -3.00
N ARG A 57 -8.12 17.02 -2.57
CA ARG A 57 -8.60 18.06 -1.63
C ARG A 57 -9.71 18.90 -2.25
N ALA A 58 -9.62 19.20 -3.54
CA ALA A 58 -10.63 19.97 -4.28
C ALA A 58 -12.00 19.27 -4.36
N VAL A 59 -12.04 17.93 -4.21
CA VAL A 59 -13.32 17.18 -4.07
C VAL A 59 -14.09 17.64 -2.83
N GLY A 60 -13.37 18.03 -1.76
CA GLY A 60 -13.98 18.60 -0.55
C GLY A 60 -14.80 17.60 0.27
N ASN A 61 -14.52 16.29 0.16
CA ASN A 61 -15.26 15.26 0.89
C ASN A 61 -15.02 15.37 2.41
N PRO A 62 -16.09 15.56 3.23
CA PRO A 62 -15.93 15.79 4.68
C PRO A 62 -15.63 14.50 5.47
N VAL A 63 -15.70 13.32 4.84
CA VAL A 63 -15.62 12.01 5.52
C VAL A 63 -14.18 11.62 5.86
N TYR A 64 -13.22 12.16 5.13
CA TYR A 64 -11.79 11.93 5.35
C TYR A 64 -11.00 13.25 5.24
N ASN A 65 -9.72 13.20 5.52
CA ASN A 65 -8.80 14.31 5.39
C ASN A 65 -7.60 13.91 4.50
N VAL A 66 -7.08 14.88 3.75
CA VAL A 66 -5.81 14.79 3.03
C VAL A 66 -5.00 16.03 3.41
N PRO A 67 -3.85 15.87 4.10
CA PRO A 67 -3.01 16.98 4.52
C PRO A 67 -2.54 17.82 3.34
N GLU A 68 -2.44 19.13 3.56
CA GLU A 68 -1.90 20.05 2.57
C GLU A 68 -0.41 19.83 2.36
N MET A 69 0.03 19.95 1.13
CA MET A 69 1.44 19.91 0.74
C MET A 69 1.79 21.18 -0.01
N ARG A 70 2.92 21.82 0.35
CA ARG A 70 3.43 23.02 -0.33
C ARG A 70 4.93 22.98 -0.45
N PHE A 71 5.45 23.58 -1.52
CA PHE A 71 6.87 23.85 -1.65
C PHE A 71 7.21 25.10 -0.85
N ILE A 72 8.34 25.08 -0.13
CA ILE A 72 8.85 26.24 0.59
C ILE A 72 9.69 27.08 -0.37
N ARG A 73 10.62 26.41 -1.06
CA ARG A 73 11.48 26.95 -2.09
C ARG A 73 11.79 25.86 -3.10
N ASP A 74 11.53 26.15 -4.36
CA ASP A 74 11.73 25.16 -5.42
C ASP A 74 13.23 24.86 -5.66
N ASP A 75 14.09 25.85 -5.49
CA ASP A 75 15.54 25.76 -5.62
C ASP A 75 16.23 25.00 -4.48
N GLU A 76 15.63 24.98 -3.29
CA GLU A 76 16.14 24.25 -2.11
C GLU A 76 15.54 22.86 -1.95
N TYR A 77 14.64 22.45 -2.85
CA TYR A 77 13.97 21.16 -2.80
C TYR A 77 13.28 20.84 -1.46
N GLN A 78 12.69 21.86 -0.84
CA GLN A 78 12.05 21.72 0.47
C GLN A 78 10.53 21.68 0.34
N ILE A 79 9.92 20.69 0.99
CA ILE A 79 8.48 20.45 0.98
C ILE A 79 7.98 20.45 2.40
N LEU A 80 6.94 21.21 2.63
CA LEU A 80 6.18 21.23 3.87
C LEU A 80 4.85 20.54 3.65
N GLU A 81 4.57 19.52 4.46
CA GLU A 81 3.32 18.79 4.48
C GLU A 81 2.68 18.92 5.86
N GLU A 82 1.39 19.21 5.93
CA GLU A 82 0.67 19.18 7.20
C GLU A 82 0.77 17.81 7.86
N ARG A 83 0.96 17.80 9.15
CA ARG A 83 0.98 16.53 9.89
C ARG A 83 -0.42 15.95 9.98
N ALA A 84 -0.58 14.70 9.51
CA ALA A 84 -1.81 13.99 9.69
C ALA A 84 -2.13 13.84 11.19
N PRO A 85 -3.32 14.26 11.65
CA PRO A 85 -3.72 14.06 13.04
C PRO A 85 -3.94 12.58 13.37
N GLY A 86 -3.82 12.25 14.65
CA GLY A 86 -4.11 10.92 15.16
C GLY A 86 -2.92 9.96 15.10
N LYS A 87 -3.22 8.66 14.95
CA LYS A 87 -2.26 7.55 14.96
C LYS A 87 -2.39 6.70 13.72
N PRO A 88 -1.30 6.01 13.26
CA PRO A 88 -1.39 5.04 12.18
C PRO A 88 -2.49 4.02 12.43
N LEU A 89 -3.30 3.74 11.42
CA LEU A 89 -4.42 2.79 11.49
C LEU A 89 -3.90 1.34 11.44
N THR A 90 -3.42 0.86 12.58
CA THR A 90 -2.98 -0.53 12.74
C THR A 90 -4.17 -1.46 13.02
N ASN A 91 -3.94 -2.78 12.83
CA ASN A 91 -4.95 -3.79 13.14
C ASN A 91 -5.36 -3.76 14.63
N ASP A 92 -4.40 -3.54 15.55
CA ASP A 92 -4.69 -3.47 16.98
C ASP A 92 -5.56 -2.25 17.31
N LEU A 93 -5.23 -1.07 16.75
CA LEU A 93 -6.06 0.12 16.89
C LEU A 93 -7.46 -0.14 16.34
N TYR A 94 -7.58 -0.65 15.11
CA TYR A 94 -8.87 -0.93 14.49
C TYR A 94 -9.74 -1.87 15.33
N ARG A 95 -9.17 -2.95 15.86
CA ARG A 95 -9.88 -3.91 16.71
C ARG A 95 -10.31 -3.34 18.06
N SER A 96 -9.60 -2.33 18.57
CA SER A 96 -9.97 -1.66 19.84
C SER A 96 -11.14 -0.69 19.69
N LEU A 97 -11.51 -0.32 18.46
CA LEU A 97 -12.58 0.63 18.18
C LEU A 97 -13.96 -0.01 18.27
N SER A 98 -14.96 0.82 18.59
CA SER A 98 -16.37 0.41 18.56
C SER A 98 -16.80 0.01 17.14
N ARG A 99 -17.85 -0.81 17.01
CA ARG A 99 -18.42 -1.20 15.70
C ARG A 99 -18.81 0.01 14.85
N ARG A 100 -19.32 1.08 15.49
CA ARG A 100 -19.68 2.32 14.79
C ARG A 100 -18.46 2.97 14.17
N GLN A 101 -17.35 3.13 14.92
CA GLN A 101 -16.10 3.70 14.41
C GLN A 101 -15.47 2.83 13.32
N GLN A 102 -15.52 1.49 13.48
CA GLN A 102 -15.08 0.57 12.42
C GLN A 102 -15.88 0.75 11.13
N TYR A 103 -17.20 0.94 11.23
CA TYR A 103 -18.05 1.23 10.07
C TYR A 103 -17.71 2.59 9.44
N GLU A 104 -17.49 3.63 10.23
CA GLU A 104 -17.09 4.96 9.77
C GLU A 104 -15.74 4.90 9.02
N ILE A 105 -14.78 4.09 9.50
CA ILE A 105 -13.50 3.82 8.83
C ILE A 105 -13.73 3.15 7.45
N ILE A 106 -14.54 2.11 7.39
CA ILE A 106 -14.86 1.41 6.13
C ILE A 106 -15.49 2.39 5.13
N ASN A 107 -16.42 3.22 5.59
CA ASN A 107 -17.08 4.22 4.77
C ASN A 107 -16.08 5.29 4.28
N SER A 108 -15.19 5.77 5.14
CA SER A 108 -14.15 6.74 4.76
C SER A 108 -13.18 6.17 3.72
N ILE A 109 -12.75 4.92 3.88
CA ILE A 109 -11.87 4.26 2.89
C ILE A 109 -12.63 4.11 1.56
N GLY A 110 -13.86 3.62 1.57
CA GLY A 110 -14.68 3.45 0.36
C GLY A 110 -14.89 4.77 -0.38
N SER A 111 -15.22 5.85 0.34
CA SER A 111 -15.39 7.20 -0.23
C SER A 111 -14.09 7.72 -0.84
N PHE A 112 -12.97 7.61 -0.10
CA PHE A 112 -11.66 8.02 -0.60
C PHE A 112 -11.28 7.29 -1.89
N LEU A 113 -11.53 5.98 -1.98
CA LEU A 113 -11.22 5.20 -3.17
C LEU A 113 -12.06 5.61 -4.37
N VAL A 114 -13.35 5.93 -4.16
CA VAL A 114 -14.21 6.46 -5.23
C VAL A 114 -13.69 7.79 -5.71
N ASP A 115 -13.47 8.73 -4.80
CA ASP A 115 -12.99 10.07 -5.14
C ASP A 115 -11.64 10.00 -5.88
N MET A 116 -10.69 9.16 -5.42
CA MET A 116 -9.42 8.93 -6.11
C MET A 116 -9.60 8.39 -7.53
N ASN A 117 -10.43 7.37 -7.71
CA ASN A 117 -10.62 6.75 -9.01
C ASN A 117 -11.36 7.65 -10.01
N GLU A 118 -12.20 8.57 -9.53
CA GLU A 118 -12.99 9.48 -10.35
C GLU A 118 -12.28 10.83 -10.61
N LEU A 119 -11.11 11.10 -10.03
CA LEU A 119 -10.32 12.32 -10.28
C LEU A 119 -9.93 12.49 -11.76
N LYS A 120 -9.80 11.41 -12.50
CA LYS A 120 -9.41 11.39 -13.91
C LYS A 120 -10.25 10.38 -14.68
N PRO A 121 -10.35 10.52 -16.02
CA PRO A 121 -11.11 9.57 -16.83
C PRO A 121 -10.65 8.13 -16.60
N ILE A 122 -11.63 7.25 -16.40
CA ILE A 122 -11.37 5.82 -16.22
C ILE A 122 -11.06 5.19 -17.57
N GLY A 123 -9.98 4.41 -17.62
CA GLY A 123 -9.51 3.75 -18.84
C GLY A 123 -10.47 2.68 -19.36
N ASN A 124 -10.28 2.28 -20.60
CA ASN A 124 -10.99 1.15 -21.20
C ASN A 124 -10.68 -0.17 -20.47
N PRO A 125 -11.57 -1.17 -20.57
CA PRO A 125 -11.29 -2.52 -20.08
C PRO A 125 -10.00 -3.07 -20.70
N THR A 126 -9.15 -3.64 -19.88
CA THR A 126 -7.89 -4.26 -20.29
C THR A 126 -7.66 -5.57 -19.55
N ILE A 127 -6.93 -6.48 -20.16
CA ILE A 127 -6.49 -7.71 -19.50
C ILE A 127 -5.27 -7.39 -18.65
N HIS A 128 -5.32 -7.80 -17.39
CA HIS A 128 -4.21 -7.67 -16.45
C HIS A 128 -3.74 -9.04 -15.99
N LYS A 129 -2.43 -9.27 -16.06
CA LYS A 129 -1.77 -10.42 -15.45
C LYS A 129 -1.35 -10.05 -14.04
N ILE A 130 -1.84 -10.77 -13.08
CA ILE A 130 -1.55 -10.46 -11.66
C ILE A 130 -0.06 -10.64 -11.32
N SER A 131 0.65 -11.48 -12.06
CA SER A 131 2.10 -11.66 -11.96
C SER A 131 2.89 -10.37 -12.26
N ASP A 132 2.34 -9.46 -13.10
CA ASP A 132 3.01 -8.20 -13.47
C ASP A 132 3.12 -7.24 -12.27
N GLU A 133 2.35 -7.49 -11.21
CA GLU A 133 2.44 -6.75 -9.97
C GLU A 133 3.57 -7.23 -9.04
N LEU A 134 4.22 -8.32 -9.38
CA LEU A 134 5.29 -8.95 -8.61
C LEU A 134 6.63 -8.85 -9.35
N LYS A 135 7.72 -8.97 -8.60
CA LYS A 135 9.00 -9.40 -9.16
C LYS A 135 8.97 -10.91 -9.37
N PHE A 136 8.07 -11.37 -10.28
CA PHE A 136 7.66 -12.77 -10.38
C PHE A 136 8.81 -13.72 -10.73
N GLU A 137 9.68 -13.33 -11.67
CA GLU A 137 10.89 -14.08 -12.01
C GLU A 137 11.81 -14.28 -10.79
N ARG A 138 11.89 -13.26 -9.94
CA ARG A 138 12.67 -13.32 -8.72
C ARG A 138 12.07 -14.28 -7.69
N LEU A 139 10.74 -14.27 -7.53
CA LEU A 139 10.02 -15.22 -6.70
C LEU A 139 10.29 -16.66 -7.18
N ASN A 140 10.09 -16.93 -8.46
CA ASN A 140 10.33 -18.24 -9.07
C ASN A 140 11.78 -18.70 -8.86
N LYS A 141 12.76 -17.84 -9.13
CA LYS A 141 14.17 -18.15 -8.90
C LYS A 141 14.47 -18.47 -7.43
N PHE A 142 13.86 -17.75 -6.50
CA PHE A 142 14.02 -18.03 -5.07
C PHE A 142 13.40 -19.37 -4.69
N VAL A 143 12.14 -19.62 -5.07
CA VAL A 143 11.40 -20.85 -4.74
C VAL A 143 12.12 -22.07 -5.30
N ASN A 144 12.54 -22.03 -6.55
CA ASN A 144 13.13 -23.18 -7.23
C ASN A 144 14.58 -23.47 -6.84
N ASN A 145 15.38 -22.43 -6.56
CA ASN A 145 16.83 -22.58 -6.42
C ASN A 145 17.36 -22.37 -5.00
N LYS A 146 16.67 -21.57 -4.18
CA LYS A 146 17.22 -21.15 -2.88
C LYS A 146 16.38 -21.57 -1.68
N MET A 147 15.07 -21.75 -1.86
CA MET A 147 14.16 -21.99 -0.74
C MET A 147 14.49 -23.26 0.06
N SER A 148 15.09 -24.27 -0.57
CA SER A 148 15.52 -25.52 0.07
C SER A 148 16.51 -25.35 1.21
N HIS A 149 17.21 -24.22 1.30
CA HIS A 149 18.14 -23.94 2.41
C HIS A 149 17.44 -23.65 3.75
N TRP A 150 16.17 -23.26 3.72
CA TRP A 150 15.43 -22.78 4.91
C TRP A 150 14.06 -23.44 5.11
N PHE A 151 13.51 -24.08 4.07
CA PHE A 151 12.13 -24.58 4.06
C PHE A 151 12.05 -26.08 3.80
N LYS A 152 11.01 -26.71 4.33
CA LYS A 152 10.74 -28.12 4.12
C LYS A 152 10.22 -28.39 2.70
N LYS A 153 10.41 -29.59 2.19
CA LYS A 153 10.00 -30.02 0.84
C LYS A 153 8.51 -29.77 0.55
N ASN A 154 7.63 -29.94 1.54
CA ASN A 154 6.20 -29.68 1.38
C ASN A 154 5.87 -28.18 1.28
N GLU A 155 6.63 -27.30 1.96
CA GLU A 155 6.48 -25.83 1.85
C GLU A 155 6.93 -25.36 0.46
N ILE A 156 8.03 -25.91 -0.03
CA ILE A 156 8.56 -25.60 -1.38
C ILE A 156 7.55 -26.02 -2.44
N ARG A 157 7.05 -27.28 -2.38
CA ARG A 157 6.05 -27.77 -3.34
C ARG A 157 4.79 -26.90 -3.33
N TYR A 158 4.33 -26.49 -2.15
CA TYR A 158 3.19 -25.60 -2.02
C TYR A 158 3.47 -24.25 -2.67
N MET A 159 4.63 -23.64 -2.41
CA MET A 159 4.98 -22.34 -3.01
C MET A 159 5.18 -22.41 -4.53
N THR A 160 5.70 -23.52 -5.05
CA THR A 160 5.75 -23.75 -6.50
C THR A 160 4.34 -23.75 -7.10
N HIS A 161 3.40 -24.49 -6.47
CA HIS A 161 1.99 -24.47 -6.90
C HIS A 161 1.39 -23.05 -6.88
N ILE A 162 1.63 -22.26 -5.82
CA ILE A 162 1.16 -20.88 -5.75
C ILE A 162 1.78 -20.02 -6.85
N CYS A 163 3.06 -20.19 -7.16
CA CYS A 163 3.71 -19.50 -8.27
C CYS A 163 3.02 -19.83 -9.60
N ASP A 164 2.69 -21.11 -9.85
CA ASP A 164 2.01 -21.53 -11.07
C ASP A 164 0.61 -20.91 -11.18
N VAL A 165 -0.17 -20.91 -10.10
CA VAL A 165 -1.51 -20.29 -10.05
C VAL A 165 -1.42 -18.80 -10.33
N ILE A 166 -0.55 -18.07 -9.63
CA ILE A 166 -0.42 -16.62 -9.76
C ILE A 166 0.20 -16.23 -11.11
N GLY A 167 1.16 -17.01 -11.61
CA GLY A 167 1.82 -16.76 -12.90
C GLY A 167 0.88 -16.84 -14.10
N ASN A 168 -0.16 -17.65 -14.00
CA ASN A 168 -1.14 -17.88 -15.08
C ASN A 168 -2.46 -17.12 -14.87
N PHE A 169 -2.63 -16.42 -13.73
CA PHE A 169 -3.89 -15.75 -13.44
C PHE A 169 -3.96 -14.37 -14.11
N GLU A 170 -4.97 -14.20 -14.96
CA GLU A 170 -5.30 -12.94 -15.61
C GLU A 170 -6.79 -12.62 -15.45
N TYR A 171 -7.13 -11.34 -15.48
CA TYR A 171 -8.51 -10.87 -15.37
C TYR A 171 -8.71 -9.55 -16.11
N THR A 172 -9.95 -9.32 -16.55
CA THR A 172 -10.32 -8.04 -17.14
C THR A 172 -10.59 -7.01 -16.05
N THR A 173 -9.97 -5.85 -16.16
CA THR A 173 -10.13 -4.72 -15.25
C THR A 173 -10.04 -3.39 -16.00
N ARG A 174 -10.24 -2.29 -15.29
CA ARG A 174 -10.03 -0.94 -15.79
C ARG A 174 -8.91 -0.26 -15.03
N MET A 175 -8.25 0.68 -15.71
CA MET A 175 -7.27 1.58 -15.10
C MET A 175 -8.00 2.80 -14.57
N ALA A 176 -7.68 3.19 -13.34
CA ALA A 176 -8.17 4.41 -12.72
C ALA A 176 -7.04 5.08 -11.93
N TRP A 177 -7.20 6.35 -11.61
CA TRP A 177 -6.24 7.04 -10.77
C TRP A 177 -6.29 6.45 -9.35
N SER A 178 -5.19 6.00 -8.85
CA SER A 178 -5.08 5.21 -7.61
C SER A 178 -3.98 5.74 -6.71
N HIS A 179 -4.12 5.60 -5.40
CA HIS A 179 -3.08 5.97 -4.43
C HIS A 179 -1.84 5.06 -4.53
N CYS A 180 -2.08 3.80 -4.83
CA CYS A 180 -1.07 2.76 -5.06
C CYS A 180 -0.24 2.30 -3.85
N ASP A 181 -0.32 2.95 -2.68
CA ASP A 181 0.44 2.55 -1.47
C ASP A 181 -0.39 2.69 -0.18
N LEU A 182 -1.63 2.19 -0.20
CA LEU A 182 -2.49 2.15 1.00
C LEU A 182 -2.03 1.05 1.96
N ASN A 183 -1.34 1.46 3.00
CA ASN A 183 -0.87 0.61 4.11
C ASN A 183 -1.10 1.34 5.45
N SER A 184 -0.90 0.64 6.57
CA SER A 184 -1.11 1.21 7.91
C SER A 184 -0.20 2.41 8.25
N GLY A 185 0.93 2.57 7.54
CA GLY A 185 1.83 3.73 7.71
C GLY A 185 1.34 4.99 7.00
N ASN A 186 0.44 4.85 6.02
CA ASN A 186 -0.05 5.94 5.16
C ASN A 186 -1.50 6.34 5.44
N VAL A 187 -2.15 5.71 6.43
CA VAL A 187 -3.51 6.03 6.86
C VAL A 187 -3.53 6.23 8.38
N PHE A 188 -3.98 7.40 8.81
CA PHE A 188 -4.03 7.80 10.21
C PHE A 188 -5.48 7.94 10.66
N TYR A 189 -5.77 7.49 11.88
CA TYR A 189 -7.07 7.67 12.51
C TYR A 189 -6.98 8.67 13.66
N ASP A 190 -7.77 9.72 13.56
CA ASP A 190 -7.94 10.70 14.64
C ASP A 190 -9.19 10.38 15.45
N ALA A 191 -8.99 9.95 16.69
CA ALA A 191 -10.09 9.57 17.58
C ALA A 191 -10.93 10.78 18.02
N ALA A 192 -10.38 11.99 18.00
CA ALA A 192 -11.11 13.20 18.43
C ALA A 192 -12.15 13.63 17.38
N SER A 193 -11.81 13.54 16.11
CA SER A 193 -12.71 13.86 14.99
C SER A 193 -13.41 12.64 14.38
N SER A 194 -13.02 11.42 14.74
CA SER A 194 -13.41 10.15 14.11
C SER A 194 -13.13 10.11 12.61
N ARG A 195 -12.06 10.77 12.14
CA ARG A 195 -11.70 10.88 10.72
C ARG A 195 -10.43 10.13 10.39
N LEU A 196 -10.37 9.68 9.14
CA LEU A 196 -9.12 9.20 8.54
C LEU A 196 -8.38 10.34 7.84
N SER A 197 -7.04 10.29 7.89
CA SER A 197 -6.16 11.09 7.05
C SER A 197 -5.34 10.16 6.16
N PHE A 198 -5.32 10.45 4.86
CA PHE A 198 -4.52 9.73 3.86
C PHE A 198 -3.30 10.56 3.49
N ILE A 199 -2.11 9.95 3.54
CA ILE A 199 -0.82 10.60 3.27
C ILE A 199 0.02 9.80 2.28
N ASP A 200 1.12 10.41 1.82
CA ASP A 200 2.13 9.76 0.95
C ASP A 200 1.60 9.35 -0.43
N PHE A 201 1.13 10.32 -1.19
CA PHE A 201 0.63 10.16 -2.56
C PHE A 201 1.76 9.99 -3.60
N ALA A 202 2.99 9.76 -3.16
CA ALA A 202 4.15 9.70 -4.04
C ALA A 202 4.11 8.58 -5.09
N GLU A 203 3.36 7.51 -4.82
CA GLU A 203 3.16 6.38 -5.75
C GLU A 203 1.85 6.46 -6.54
N SER A 204 1.09 7.58 -6.39
CA SER A 204 -0.20 7.73 -7.08
C SER A 204 -0.01 7.77 -8.60
N ASP A 205 -0.76 6.93 -9.28
CA ASP A 205 -0.69 6.77 -10.74
C ASP A 205 -1.96 6.08 -11.27
N TYR A 206 -2.09 6.00 -12.62
CA TYR A 206 -3.06 5.12 -13.25
C TYR A 206 -2.72 3.67 -12.99
N PHE A 207 -3.61 2.98 -12.29
CA PHE A 207 -3.43 1.58 -11.98
C PHE A 207 -4.77 0.84 -11.94
N PHE A 208 -4.72 -0.50 -11.82
CA PHE A 208 -5.93 -1.32 -11.77
C PHE A 208 -6.80 -0.97 -10.56
N ILE A 209 -8.09 -0.74 -10.77
CA ILE A 209 -9.05 -0.35 -9.73
C ILE A 209 -8.94 -1.25 -8.49
N TYR A 210 -8.78 -2.55 -8.67
CA TYR A 210 -8.69 -3.50 -7.56
C TYR A 210 -7.40 -3.38 -6.72
N ARG A 211 -6.38 -2.62 -7.17
CA ARG A 211 -5.14 -2.47 -6.40
C ARG A 211 -5.36 -1.83 -5.04
N ASP A 212 -6.10 -0.72 -5.02
CA ASP A 212 -6.37 0.00 -3.78
C ASP A 212 -7.56 -0.56 -3.02
N ILE A 213 -8.56 -1.12 -3.71
CA ILE A 213 -9.69 -1.79 -3.06
C ILE A 213 -9.23 -3.00 -2.24
N PHE A 214 -8.22 -3.72 -2.71
CA PHE A 214 -7.61 -4.87 -2.02
C PHE A 214 -6.15 -4.55 -1.61
N ALA A 215 -5.93 -3.37 -1.06
CA ALA A 215 -4.61 -2.91 -0.63
C ALA A 215 -4.15 -3.61 0.67
N PRO A 216 -2.86 -3.51 1.01
CA PRO A 216 -2.32 -4.07 2.24
C PRO A 216 -3.09 -3.71 3.50
N LEU A 217 -3.56 -2.45 3.62
CA LEU A 217 -4.35 -1.99 4.76
C LEU A 217 -5.64 -2.81 4.94
N GLN A 218 -6.47 -2.91 3.89
CA GLN A 218 -7.74 -3.62 3.96
C GLN A 218 -7.56 -5.12 4.24
N ILE A 219 -6.46 -5.69 3.74
CA ILE A 219 -6.11 -7.10 4.00
C ILE A 219 -5.72 -7.27 5.48
N GLU A 220 -4.89 -6.39 6.03
CA GLU A 220 -4.46 -6.43 7.43
C GLU A 220 -5.62 -6.27 8.41
N LEU A 221 -6.54 -5.36 8.09
CA LEU A 221 -7.73 -5.12 8.89
C LEU A 221 -8.83 -6.18 8.70
N GLY A 222 -8.73 -7.02 7.66
CA GLY A 222 -9.75 -8.02 7.31
C GLY A 222 -11.05 -7.40 6.73
N ILE A 223 -10.96 -6.22 6.10
CA ILE A 223 -12.11 -5.43 5.64
C ILE A 223 -12.25 -5.31 4.13
N CYS A 224 -11.55 -6.13 3.35
CA CYS A 224 -11.61 -6.07 1.87
C CYS A 224 -13.05 -6.13 1.34
N ARG A 225 -13.86 -7.08 1.85
CA ARG A 225 -15.24 -7.23 1.42
C ARG A 225 -16.12 -6.02 1.75
N PRO A 226 -16.21 -5.55 3.01
CA PRO A 226 -17.05 -4.40 3.32
C PRO A 226 -16.57 -3.10 2.64
N VAL A 227 -15.28 -2.91 2.42
CA VAL A 227 -14.77 -1.76 1.63
C VAL A 227 -15.22 -1.87 0.18
N TYR A 228 -15.12 -3.06 -0.45
CA TYR A 228 -15.62 -3.28 -1.80
C TYR A 228 -17.12 -3.01 -1.92
N GLU A 229 -17.93 -3.52 -0.98
CA GLU A 229 -19.38 -3.29 -0.96
C GLU A 229 -19.72 -1.81 -0.79
N THR A 230 -18.95 -1.06 0.02
CA THR A 230 -19.13 0.40 0.17
C THR A 230 -18.72 1.12 -1.12
N TYR A 231 -17.56 0.78 -1.69
CA TYR A 231 -17.08 1.33 -2.95
C TYR A 231 -18.13 1.16 -4.06
N THR A 232 -18.69 -0.05 -4.23
CA THR A 232 -19.69 -0.34 -5.27
C THR A 232 -21.04 0.37 -5.08
N LYS A 233 -21.35 0.84 -3.87
CA LYS A 233 -22.53 1.66 -3.59
C LYS A 233 -22.32 3.12 -3.94
N LEU A 234 -21.10 3.61 -3.73
CA LEU A 234 -20.77 5.04 -3.83
C LEU A 234 -20.29 5.45 -5.22
N HIS A 235 -19.56 4.58 -5.94
CA HIS A 235 -19.02 4.93 -7.26
C HIS A 235 -20.13 5.21 -8.28
N ASN A 236 -19.83 6.07 -9.24
CA ASN A 236 -20.73 6.38 -10.33
C ASN A 236 -20.87 5.19 -11.30
N LYS A 237 -22.00 4.50 -11.25
CA LYS A 237 -22.30 3.30 -12.04
C LYS A 237 -22.37 3.56 -13.55
N ASP A 238 -22.61 4.81 -13.93
CA ASP A 238 -22.66 5.21 -15.35
C ASP A 238 -21.24 5.28 -15.96
N LEU A 239 -20.20 5.46 -15.13
CA LEU A 239 -18.83 5.42 -15.61
C LEU A 239 -18.37 3.99 -15.91
N TYR A 240 -18.73 3.02 -15.06
CA TYR A 240 -18.45 1.60 -15.28
C TYR A 240 -19.22 0.72 -14.28
N PRO A 241 -19.73 -0.44 -14.74
CA PRO A 241 -20.39 -1.39 -13.85
C PRO A 241 -19.36 -2.19 -13.06
N MET A 242 -19.54 -2.29 -11.74
CA MET A 242 -18.78 -3.18 -10.89
C MET A 242 -19.50 -4.53 -10.69
N PRO A 243 -18.79 -5.67 -10.74
CA PRO A 243 -19.42 -6.97 -10.53
C PRO A 243 -19.93 -7.10 -9.08
N SER A 244 -20.99 -7.89 -8.89
CA SER A 244 -21.48 -8.25 -7.55
C SER A 244 -20.40 -9.01 -6.78
N ILE A 245 -20.36 -8.86 -5.45
CA ILE A 245 -19.47 -9.64 -4.56
C ILE A 245 -19.73 -11.17 -4.65
N LYS A 246 -20.91 -11.57 -5.13
CA LYS A 246 -21.25 -12.97 -5.38
C LYS A 246 -20.65 -13.53 -6.68
N ASN A 247 -20.10 -12.66 -7.54
CA ASN A 247 -19.48 -13.09 -8.79
C ASN A 247 -18.20 -13.90 -8.50
N GLU A 248 -18.12 -15.12 -9.06
CA GLU A 248 -17.00 -16.04 -8.84
C GLU A 248 -15.67 -15.45 -9.32
N ASN A 249 -15.66 -14.76 -10.48
CA ASN A 249 -14.47 -14.11 -10.99
C ASN A 249 -13.95 -13.03 -10.03
N LEU A 250 -14.85 -12.24 -9.42
CA LEU A 250 -14.45 -11.24 -8.43
C LEU A 250 -13.89 -11.90 -7.17
N ARG A 251 -14.48 -12.99 -6.71
CA ARG A 251 -13.96 -13.74 -5.56
C ARG A 251 -12.56 -14.27 -5.85
N GLU A 252 -12.34 -14.80 -7.04
CA GLU A 252 -11.03 -15.27 -7.48
C GLU A 252 -10.01 -14.12 -7.60
N ILE A 253 -10.40 -12.97 -8.17
CA ILE A 253 -9.57 -11.76 -8.21
C ILE A 253 -9.18 -11.34 -6.78
N MET A 254 -10.15 -11.22 -5.87
CA MET A 254 -9.93 -10.84 -4.49
C MET A 254 -8.96 -11.81 -3.78
N LYS A 255 -9.18 -13.13 -3.92
CA LYS A 255 -8.29 -14.17 -3.38
C LYS A 255 -6.85 -13.97 -3.86
N ASN A 256 -6.67 -13.89 -5.18
CA ASN A 256 -5.34 -13.80 -5.78
C ASN A 256 -4.65 -12.45 -5.47
N ARG A 257 -5.41 -11.36 -5.37
CA ARG A 257 -4.87 -10.06 -4.90
C ARG A 257 -4.32 -10.16 -3.47
N ILE A 258 -5.03 -10.81 -2.56
CA ILE A 258 -4.56 -11.02 -1.18
C ILE A 258 -3.28 -11.88 -1.18
N ILE A 259 -3.26 -12.94 -1.99
CA ILE A 259 -2.07 -13.80 -2.14
C ILE A 259 -0.87 -12.97 -2.65
N VAL A 260 -1.07 -12.11 -3.65
CA VAL A 260 0.00 -11.23 -4.19
C VAL A 260 0.58 -10.32 -3.11
N VAL A 261 -0.23 -9.75 -2.23
CA VAL A 261 0.29 -8.92 -1.13
C VAL A 261 1.17 -9.76 -0.18
N CYS A 262 0.76 -10.99 0.14
CA CYS A 262 1.58 -11.90 0.93
C CYS A 262 2.89 -12.27 0.21
N LEU A 263 2.83 -12.51 -1.11
CA LEU A 263 4.01 -12.81 -1.93
C LEU A 263 4.98 -11.63 -2.02
N LYS A 264 4.50 -10.39 -2.14
CA LYS A 264 5.35 -9.18 -2.10
C LYS A 264 6.15 -9.11 -0.79
N ARG A 265 5.50 -9.37 0.33
CA ARG A 265 6.14 -9.42 1.65
C ARG A 265 7.13 -10.59 1.75
N PHE A 266 6.76 -11.75 1.22
CA PHE A 266 7.62 -12.93 1.15
C PHE A 266 8.90 -12.65 0.35
N ILE A 267 8.78 -12.07 -0.86
CA ILE A 267 9.92 -11.72 -1.71
C ILE A 267 10.83 -10.72 -0.98
N LYS A 268 10.26 -9.65 -0.41
CA LYS A 268 11.04 -8.64 0.32
C LYS A 268 11.85 -9.28 1.47
N ALA A 269 11.24 -10.20 2.21
CA ALA A 269 11.94 -10.90 3.28
C ALA A 269 13.06 -11.83 2.74
N SER A 270 12.85 -12.47 1.57
CA SER A 270 13.84 -13.35 0.94
C SER A 270 15.09 -12.63 0.46
N ASP A 271 14.97 -11.33 0.13
CA ASP A 271 16.09 -10.52 -0.35
C ASP A 271 17.21 -10.38 0.67
N ASP A 272 16.84 -10.39 1.94
CA ASP A 272 17.77 -10.21 3.06
C ASP A 272 18.33 -11.53 3.60
N LEU A 273 17.88 -12.70 3.08
CA LEU A 273 18.37 -14.00 3.50
C LEU A 273 19.78 -14.28 2.95
N ARG A 274 20.70 -14.65 3.83
CA ARG A 274 22.08 -15.01 3.49
C ARG A 274 22.29 -16.51 3.67
N THR A 275 22.73 -17.19 2.63
CA THR A 275 23.05 -18.63 2.68
C THR A 275 24.14 -18.97 3.66
N ASN A 276 25.14 -18.07 3.81
CA ASN A 276 26.25 -18.24 4.73
C ASN A 276 26.34 -16.99 5.64
N PRO A 277 25.60 -16.95 6.78
CA PRO A 277 25.67 -15.84 7.70
C PRO A 277 27.06 -15.83 8.40
N THR A 278 27.78 -14.72 8.24
CA THR A 278 29.14 -14.57 8.79
C THR A 278 29.17 -14.07 10.24
N THR A 279 28.03 -13.67 10.77
CA THR A 279 27.90 -13.15 12.14
C THR A 279 26.67 -13.73 12.82
N GLU A 280 26.69 -13.81 14.16
CA GLU A 280 25.55 -14.24 14.97
C GLU A 280 24.30 -13.36 14.71
N LYS A 281 24.49 -12.05 14.53
CA LYS A 281 23.42 -11.12 14.17
C LYS A 281 22.78 -11.47 12.83
N SER A 282 23.58 -11.84 11.81
CA SER A 282 23.04 -12.25 10.50
C SER A 282 22.33 -13.59 10.56
N ALA A 283 22.79 -14.52 11.40
CA ALA A 283 22.11 -15.80 11.64
C ALA A 283 20.74 -15.60 12.31
N ARG A 284 20.67 -14.79 13.38
CA ARG A 284 19.41 -14.44 14.06
C ARG A 284 18.43 -13.75 13.09
N ASN A 285 18.94 -12.85 12.23
CA ASN A 285 18.12 -12.19 11.22
C ASN A 285 17.51 -13.20 10.23
N ASN A 286 18.29 -14.19 9.77
CA ASN A 286 17.79 -15.26 8.91
C ASN A 286 16.64 -16.05 9.56
N VAL A 287 16.77 -16.39 10.86
CA VAL A 287 15.70 -17.08 11.60
C VAL A 287 14.43 -16.24 11.62
N ALA A 288 14.51 -14.98 12.04
CA ALA A 288 13.35 -14.08 12.08
C ALA A 288 12.69 -13.90 10.70
N LYS A 289 13.49 -13.74 9.64
CA LYS A 289 12.98 -13.62 8.26
C LYS A 289 12.31 -14.90 7.79
N THR A 290 12.88 -16.07 8.09
CA THR A 290 12.30 -17.37 7.73
C THR A 290 10.96 -17.59 8.44
N GLU A 291 10.86 -17.26 9.73
CA GLU A 291 9.60 -17.33 10.48
C GLU A 291 8.55 -16.38 9.90
N PHE A 292 8.93 -15.15 9.57
CA PHE A 292 8.03 -14.20 8.90
C PHE A 292 7.53 -14.77 7.56
N MET A 293 8.41 -15.36 6.74
CA MET A 293 8.04 -15.98 5.47
C MET A 293 7.09 -17.18 5.67
N ARG A 294 7.30 -18.01 6.70
CA ARG A 294 6.36 -19.11 7.08
C ARG A 294 4.98 -18.56 7.46
N THR A 295 4.93 -17.43 8.15
CA THR A 295 3.67 -16.75 8.44
C THR A 295 2.95 -16.35 7.15
N GLN A 296 3.66 -15.83 6.13
CA GLN A 296 3.05 -15.52 4.84
C GLN A 296 2.50 -16.79 4.15
N ILE A 297 3.24 -17.90 4.17
CA ILE A 297 2.78 -19.20 3.62
C ILE A 297 1.50 -19.68 4.35
N ALA A 298 1.48 -19.62 5.66
CA ALA A 298 0.31 -19.98 6.47
C ALA A 298 -0.90 -19.10 6.15
N THR A 299 -0.67 -17.80 5.99
CA THR A 299 -1.72 -16.84 5.59
C THR A 299 -2.30 -17.20 4.23
N ILE A 300 -1.46 -17.49 3.22
CA ILE A 300 -1.91 -17.89 1.88
C ILE A 300 -2.77 -19.16 1.96
N LYS A 301 -2.35 -20.18 2.70
CA LYS A 301 -3.13 -21.42 2.92
C LYS A 301 -4.50 -21.16 3.51
N ASN A 302 -4.57 -20.27 4.50
CA ASN A 302 -5.84 -19.88 5.13
C ASN A 302 -6.76 -19.14 4.15
N ILE A 303 -6.20 -18.27 3.31
CA ILE A 303 -6.93 -17.54 2.26
C ILE A 303 -7.53 -18.55 1.27
N GLU A 304 -6.73 -19.46 0.72
CA GLU A 304 -7.24 -20.51 -0.20
C GLU A 304 -8.39 -21.28 0.44
N LYS A 305 -8.25 -21.73 1.69
CA LYS A 305 -9.30 -22.44 2.41
C LYS A 305 -10.58 -21.62 2.61
N GLN A 306 -10.47 -20.31 2.83
CA GLN A 306 -11.62 -19.42 3.00
C GLN A 306 -12.38 -19.21 1.70
N PHE A 307 -11.68 -19.16 0.58
CA PHE A 307 -12.29 -18.95 -0.73
C PHE A 307 -12.70 -20.25 -1.45
N SER A 308 -12.32 -21.40 -0.95
CA SER A 308 -12.75 -22.74 -1.47
C SER A 308 -14.12 -23.17 -0.97
N LYS A 309 -14.73 -22.43 -0.06
CA LYS A 309 -16.10 -22.62 0.46
C LYS A 309 -17.06 -21.63 -0.23
#